data_44c9638ee57af360294e08c2274af3b5
#
_entry.id   44c9638ee57af360294e08c2274af3b5
#
_cell.length_a   1.000
_cell.length_b   1.000
_cell.length_c   1.000
_cell.angle_alpha   90.00
_cell.angle_beta   90.00
_cell.angle_gamma   90.00
#
_symmetry.space_group_name_H-M   'P 1'
#
loop_
_entity.id
_entity.type
_entity.pdbx_description
1 polymer ?
#
loop_
_entity_poly.entity_id
_entity_poly.type
_entity_poly.pdbx_seq_one_letter_code
_entity_poly.pdbx_strand_id
1 'polypeptide(L)'
;IAAVGEAGYGATLKSAKNEGHGMNQSEQNCAEDALKDRETPKMKRRLIASLCFLTPLMYLSMGHMMWGWPLPVFLEGNHVAMGLAQLLLTTIVMVINQKFFISGWKGMIHRAPNMDTLVALGAGASYGYSVYALFAMTAAQTAGDMDRVMELMHEFYFESAAMILTLITVGKMLEAHSKGKTTDALKSLMKLAPK
;
A
#
# COMPACT_ATOMS: atom_id res chain seq x y z
N ILE A 1 23.09 -20.63 -1.80
CA ILE A 1 21.78 -20.57 -2.48
C ILE A 1 20.68 -20.96 -1.51
N ALA A 2 20.81 -22.07 -0.73
CA ALA A 2 19.79 -22.46 0.25
C ALA A 2 19.50 -21.35 1.26
N ALA A 3 20.53 -20.73 1.87
CA ALA A 3 20.37 -19.64 2.84
C ALA A 3 19.75 -18.36 2.24
N VAL A 4 19.93 -18.12 0.94
CA VAL A 4 19.34 -16.96 0.25
C VAL A 4 17.88 -17.24 -0.13
N GLY A 5 17.53 -18.49 -0.44
CA GLY A 5 16.17 -18.93 -0.67
C GLY A 5 15.31 -18.87 0.60
N GLU A 6 15.88 -19.24 1.76
CA GLU A 6 15.21 -19.12 3.06
C GLU A 6 14.92 -17.67 3.47
N ALA A 7 15.75 -16.72 3.04
CA ALA A 7 15.51 -15.29 3.24
C ALA A 7 14.47 -14.68 2.28
N GLY A 8 13.84 -15.48 1.40
CA GLY A 8 12.80 -15.04 0.48
C GLY A 8 13.30 -14.33 -0.79
N TYR A 9 14.61 -14.39 -1.08
CA TYR A 9 15.20 -13.88 -2.30
C TYR A 9 15.45 -15.02 -3.29
N GLY A 10 14.92 -14.90 -4.50
CA GLY A 10 15.19 -15.85 -5.58
C GLY A 10 16.63 -15.73 -6.08
N ALA A 11 17.51 -16.68 -5.70
CA ALA A 11 18.85 -16.77 -6.25
C ALA A 11 18.94 -18.01 -7.15
N THR A 12 19.25 -17.82 -8.43
CA THR A 12 19.56 -18.88 -9.37
C THR A 12 21.05 -18.94 -9.63
N LEU A 13 21.63 -20.14 -9.58
CA LEU A 13 23.03 -20.36 -10.01
C LEU A 13 23.13 -20.05 -11.50
N LYS A 14 24.01 -19.10 -11.85
CA LYS A 14 24.46 -18.96 -13.22
C LYS A 14 25.33 -20.19 -13.55
N SER A 15 24.76 -21.17 -14.23
CA SER A 15 25.48 -22.37 -14.66
C SER A 15 26.62 -21.94 -15.58
N ALA A 16 27.85 -22.14 -15.12
CA ALA A 16 29.03 -22.01 -15.93
C ALA A 16 29.13 -23.25 -16.86
N LYS A 17 28.40 -23.23 -17.95
CA LYS A 17 28.69 -24.10 -19.10
C LYS A 17 27.90 -23.63 -20.32
N ASN A 18 28.54 -22.82 -21.17
CA ASN A 18 28.76 -23.04 -22.58
C ASN A 18 29.42 -21.81 -23.19
N GLU A 19 30.64 -22.01 -23.61
CA GLU A 19 31.32 -21.19 -24.61
C GLU A 19 30.59 -21.40 -25.94
N GLY A 20 30.14 -20.29 -26.51
CA GLY A 20 29.58 -20.28 -27.86
C GLY A 20 28.18 -19.66 -27.97
N HIS A 21 28.15 -18.42 -28.23
CA HIS A 21 27.20 -17.54 -28.91
C HIS A 21 26.93 -16.27 -28.11
N GLY A 22 27.54 -15.21 -28.58
CA GLY A 22 27.34 -13.85 -28.04
C GLY A 22 25.97 -13.24 -28.40
N MET A 23 24.86 -13.91 -28.03
CA MET A 23 23.51 -13.43 -28.38
C MET A 23 22.55 -13.28 -27.19
N ASN A 24 22.93 -13.61 -25.96
CA ASN A 24 21.93 -13.71 -24.88
C ASN A 24 21.95 -12.62 -23.82
N GLN A 25 22.88 -11.67 -23.83
CA GLN A 25 22.86 -10.56 -22.84
C GLN A 25 21.89 -9.44 -23.24
N SER A 26 21.70 -9.19 -24.53
CA SER A 26 20.74 -8.20 -25.01
C SER A 26 19.28 -8.66 -24.84
N GLU A 27 19.00 -9.96 -25.02
CA GLU A 27 17.65 -10.50 -24.84
C GLU A 27 17.24 -10.62 -23.37
N GLN A 28 18.16 -10.99 -22.47
CA GLN A 28 17.90 -11.00 -21.03
C GLN A 28 17.68 -9.58 -20.48
N ASN A 29 18.46 -8.61 -20.92
CA ASN A 29 18.28 -7.21 -20.54
C ASN A 29 16.96 -6.63 -21.12
N CYS A 30 16.56 -7.00 -22.34
CA CYS A 30 15.25 -6.63 -22.89
C CYS A 30 14.09 -7.30 -22.15
N ALA A 31 14.22 -8.55 -21.72
CA ALA A 31 13.21 -9.25 -20.94
C ALA A 31 13.06 -8.67 -19.52
N GLU A 32 14.18 -8.30 -18.85
CA GLU A 32 14.15 -7.60 -17.56
C GLU A 32 13.58 -6.18 -17.68
N ASP A 33 13.89 -5.46 -18.75
CA ASP A 33 13.31 -4.13 -19.00
C ASP A 33 11.82 -4.22 -19.36
N ALA A 34 11.40 -5.22 -20.14
CA ALA A 34 9.99 -5.48 -20.43
C ALA A 34 9.20 -5.92 -19.18
N LEU A 35 9.84 -6.60 -18.22
CA LEU A 35 9.23 -6.94 -16.93
C LEU A 35 9.12 -5.72 -16.02
N LYS A 36 10.12 -4.82 -16.01
CA LYS A 36 10.05 -3.54 -15.29
C LYS A 36 8.97 -2.61 -15.84
N ASP A 37 8.84 -2.49 -17.16
CA ASP A 37 7.80 -1.68 -17.80
C ASP A 37 6.38 -2.17 -17.52
N ARG A 38 6.19 -3.46 -17.25
CA ARG A 38 4.87 -4.02 -16.89
C ARG A 38 4.47 -3.76 -15.43
N GLU A 39 5.40 -3.55 -14.54
CA GLU A 39 5.09 -3.25 -13.12
C GLU A 39 4.74 -1.78 -12.91
N THR A 40 5.40 -0.86 -13.59
CA THR A 40 5.16 0.58 -13.47
C THR A 40 3.70 0.98 -13.77
N PRO A 41 3.05 0.54 -14.87
CA PRO A 41 1.65 0.90 -15.13
C PRO A 41 0.68 0.26 -14.12
N LYS A 42 0.98 -0.92 -13.59
CA LYS A 42 0.17 -1.56 -12.54
C LYS A 42 0.26 -0.78 -11.22
N MET A 43 1.45 -0.28 -10.86
CA MET A 43 1.63 0.56 -9.66
C MET A 43 0.92 1.90 -9.81
N LYS A 44 1.00 2.56 -10.97
CA LYS A 44 0.26 3.79 -11.26
C LYS A 44 -1.25 3.58 -11.13
N ARG A 45 -1.79 2.51 -11.71
CA ARG A 45 -3.22 2.20 -11.62
C ARG A 45 -3.68 1.97 -10.17
N ARG A 46 -2.88 1.28 -9.37
CA ARG A 46 -3.15 1.07 -7.94
C ARG A 46 -3.13 2.39 -7.17
N LEU A 47 -2.14 3.25 -7.44
CA LEU A 47 -2.03 4.55 -6.81
C LEU A 47 -3.25 5.42 -7.13
N ILE A 48 -3.64 5.51 -8.39
CA ILE A 48 -4.82 6.29 -8.82
C ILE A 48 -6.09 5.74 -8.15
N ALA A 49 -6.25 4.41 -8.11
CA ALA A 49 -7.38 3.79 -7.44
C ALA A 49 -7.39 4.08 -5.94
N SER A 50 -6.24 3.94 -5.25
CA SER A 50 -6.12 4.26 -3.82
C SER A 50 -6.44 5.74 -3.54
N LEU A 51 -5.97 6.66 -4.38
CA LEU A 51 -6.22 8.09 -4.26
C LEU A 51 -7.70 8.43 -4.50
N CYS A 52 -8.34 7.75 -5.47
CA CYS A 52 -9.76 7.92 -5.76
C CYS A 52 -10.65 7.53 -4.57
N PHE A 53 -10.30 6.48 -3.83
CA PHE A 53 -11.04 6.08 -2.63
C PHE A 53 -10.61 6.84 -1.37
N LEU A 54 -9.37 7.31 -1.31
CA LEU A 54 -8.88 8.14 -0.20
C LEU A 54 -9.58 9.51 -0.18
N THR A 55 -9.83 10.13 -1.33
CA THR A 55 -10.49 11.44 -1.42
C THR A 55 -11.87 11.48 -0.75
N PRO A 56 -12.83 10.58 -1.07
CA PRO A 56 -14.11 10.56 -0.35
C PRO A 56 -13.97 10.15 1.11
N LEU A 57 -12.97 9.33 1.48
CA LEU A 57 -12.70 8.99 2.86
C LEU A 57 -12.26 10.23 3.65
N MET A 58 -11.35 11.04 3.10
CA MET A 58 -10.93 12.32 3.68
C MET A 58 -12.10 13.32 3.78
N TYR A 59 -12.97 13.33 2.77
CA TYR A 59 -14.17 14.15 2.80
C TYR A 59 -15.10 13.79 3.96
N LEU A 60 -15.32 12.49 4.20
CA LEU A 60 -16.17 12.00 5.30
C LEU A 60 -15.54 12.22 6.66
N SER A 61 -14.23 11.99 6.79
CA SER A 61 -13.52 12.08 8.06
C SER A 61 -13.27 13.54 8.46
N MET A 62 -12.51 14.29 7.66
CA MET A 62 -12.14 15.66 8.00
C MET A 62 -13.17 16.70 7.52
N GLY A 63 -13.74 16.52 6.33
CA GLY A 63 -14.59 17.53 5.71
C GLY A 63 -15.86 17.77 6.52
N HIS A 64 -16.52 16.73 7.00
CA HIS A 64 -17.70 16.86 7.82
C HIS A 64 -17.40 17.22 9.27
N MET A 65 -16.43 16.53 9.89
CA MET A 65 -16.14 16.73 11.32
C MET A 65 -15.49 18.08 11.63
N MET A 66 -14.58 18.57 10.78
CA MET A 66 -13.87 19.83 11.03
C MET A 66 -14.53 21.04 10.34
N TRP A 67 -15.07 20.87 9.15
CA TRP A 67 -15.59 21.98 8.34
C TRP A 67 -17.10 21.97 8.15
N GLY A 68 -17.80 20.95 8.67
CA GLY A 68 -19.26 20.87 8.60
C GLY A 68 -19.80 20.81 7.15
N TRP A 69 -19.06 20.20 6.24
CA TRP A 69 -19.49 20.10 4.85
C TRP A 69 -20.77 19.29 4.73
N PRO A 70 -21.67 19.65 3.76
CA PRO A 70 -22.94 18.96 3.62
C PRO A 70 -22.75 17.49 3.29
N LEU A 71 -23.40 16.63 4.06
CA LEU A 71 -23.44 15.19 3.85
C LEU A 71 -24.68 14.81 3.02
N PRO A 72 -24.64 13.69 2.31
CA PRO A 72 -25.84 13.08 1.75
C PRO A 72 -26.86 12.80 2.87
N VAL A 73 -28.13 13.07 2.61
CA VAL A 73 -29.23 13.01 3.59
C VAL A 73 -29.32 11.68 4.36
N PHE A 74 -28.86 10.56 3.77
CA PHE A 74 -28.87 9.25 4.41
C PHE A 74 -27.74 9.04 5.46
N LEU A 75 -26.72 9.90 5.46
CA LEU A 75 -25.60 9.88 6.44
C LEU A 75 -25.79 10.94 7.53
N GLU A 76 -26.67 11.91 7.31
CA GLU A 76 -26.91 13.01 8.22
C GLU A 76 -27.59 12.50 9.49
N GLY A 77 -26.94 12.69 10.64
CA GLY A 77 -27.44 12.22 11.95
C GLY A 77 -27.22 10.73 12.26
N ASN A 78 -26.66 9.94 11.32
CA ASN A 78 -26.38 8.52 11.55
C ASN A 78 -24.87 8.28 11.65
N HIS A 79 -24.33 8.42 12.87
CA HIS A 79 -22.91 8.27 13.14
C HIS A 79 -22.37 6.85 12.84
N VAL A 80 -23.20 5.82 13.03
CA VAL A 80 -22.83 4.43 12.69
C VAL A 80 -22.72 4.24 11.20
N ALA A 81 -23.64 4.78 10.41
CA ALA A 81 -23.57 4.69 8.95
C ALA A 81 -22.32 5.39 8.40
N MET A 82 -21.93 6.52 9.01
CA MET A 82 -20.69 7.22 8.67
C MET A 82 -19.45 6.37 8.97
N GLY A 83 -19.37 5.75 10.14
CA GLY A 83 -18.29 4.84 10.49
C GLY A 83 -18.22 3.62 9.58
N LEU A 84 -19.37 3.04 9.20
CA LEU A 84 -19.44 1.94 8.23
C LEU A 84 -18.98 2.35 6.83
N ALA A 85 -19.32 3.55 6.38
CA ALA A 85 -18.86 4.07 5.08
C ALA A 85 -17.32 4.23 5.08
N GLN A 86 -16.75 4.76 6.14
CA GLN A 86 -15.29 4.87 6.31
C GLN A 86 -14.62 3.50 6.35
N LEU A 87 -15.20 2.53 7.06
CA LEU A 87 -14.71 1.15 7.11
C LEU A 87 -14.70 0.52 5.72
N LEU A 88 -15.79 0.64 4.95
CA LEU A 88 -15.86 0.09 3.59
C LEU A 88 -14.82 0.71 2.67
N LEU A 89 -14.69 2.03 2.66
CA LEU A 89 -13.71 2.74 1.83
C LEU A 89 -12.28 2.34 2.19
N THR A 90 -11.96 2.27 3.47
CA THR A 90 -10.64 1.83 3.95
C THR A 90 -10.37 0.37 3.60
N THR A 91 -11.34 -0.50 3.74
CA THR A 91 -11.22 -1.92 3.35
C THR A 91 -10.90 -2.05 1.85
N ILE A 92 -11.56 -1.26 0.99
CA ILE A 92 -11.25 -1.25 -0.45
C ILE A 92 -9.79 -0.83 -0.70
N VAL A 93 -9.32 0.23 -0.03
CA VAL A 93 -7.91 0.67 -0.15
C VAL A 93 -6.95 -0.43 0.34
N MET A 94 -7.27 -1.13 1.44
CA MET A 94 -6.47 -2.25 1.94
C MET A 94 -6.41 -3.42 0.93
N VAL A 95 -7.54 -3.76 0.30
CA VAL A 95 -7.60 -4.82 -0.72
C VAL A 95 -6.80 -4.44 -1.97
N ILE A 96 -6.87 -3.19 -2.43
CA ILE A 96 -6.05 -2.70 -3.54
C ILE A 96 -4.56 -2.84 -3.22
N ASN A 97 -4.19 -2.60 -1.97
CA ASN A 97 -2.80 -2.59 -1.48
C ASN A 97 -2.42 -3.87 -0.71
N GLN A 98 -3.15 -4.98 -0.87
CA GLN A 98 -2.92 -6.24 -0.15
C GLN A 98 -1.49 -6.80 -0.27
N LYS A 99 -0.75 -6.45 -1.31
CA LYS A 99 0.65 -6.87 -1.48
C LYS A 99 1.53 -6.50 -0.29
N PHE A 100 1.31 -5.33 0.33
CA PHE A 100 2.07 -4.88 1.50
C PHE A 100 1.82 -5.78 2.71
N PHE A 101 0.57 -6.21 2.90
CA PHE A 101 0.21 -7.11 3.98
C PHE A 101 0.81 -8.51 3.77
N ILE A 102 0.76 -9.04 2.54
CA ILE A 102 1.34 -10.35 2.21
C ILE A 102 2.87 -10.32 2.36
N SER A 103 3.52 -9.27 1.85
CA SER A 103 4.98 -9.08 1.96
C SER A 103 5.40 -8.86 3.41
N GLY A 104 4.66 -8.02 4.14
CA GLY A 104 4.91 -7.72 5.54
C GLY A 104 4.75 -8.95 6.43
N TRP A 105 3.70 -9.74 6.22
CA TRP A 105 3.46 -10.98 6.96
C TRP A 105 4.55 -12.02 6.72
N LYS A 106 4.97 -12.19 5.46
CA LYS A 106 6.10 -13.06 5.13
C LYS A 106 7.39 -12.62 5.82
N GLY A 107 7.70 -11.32 5.79
CA GLY A 107 8.87 -10.77 6.47
C GLY A 107 8.86 -11.03 7.98
N MET A 108 7.69 -10.94 8.60
CA MET A 108 7.53 -11.22 10.04
C MET A 108 7.76 -12.71 10.37
N ILE A 109 7.17 -13.62 9.60
CA ILE A 109 7.33 -15.08 9.80
C ILE A 109 8.80 -15.50 9.62
N HIS A 110 9.50 -14.95 8.63
CA HIS A 110 10.90 -15.29 8.33
C HIS A 110 11.90 -14.53 9.20
N ARG A 111 11.46 -13.82 10.26
CA ARG A 111 12.29 -13.00 11.16
C ARG A 111 13.20 -12.01 10.43
N ALA A 112 12.79 -11.59 9.23
CA ALA A 112 13.44 -10.57 8.42
C ALA A 112 12.46 -9.41 8.20
N PRO A 113 12.19 -8.57 9.23
CA PRO A 113 11.25 -7.49 9.13
C PRO A 113 11.72 -6.48 8.09
N ASN A 114 10.85 -6.20 7.13
CA ASN A 114 11.06 -5.25 6.05
C ASN A 114 10.21 -3.99 6.26
N MET A 115 10.46 -2.96 5.47
CA MET A 115 9.62 -1.75 5.45
C MET A 115 8.12 -2.08 5.26
N ASP A 116 7.80 -3.09 4.45
CA ASP A 116 6.44 -3.56 4.24
C ASP A 116 5.81 -4.14 5.52
N THR A 117 6.63 -4.76 6.40
CA THR A 117 6.19 -5.27 7.70
C THR A 117 5.73 -4.14 8.62
N LEU A 118 6.49 -3.04 8.67
CA LEU A 118 6.15 -1.87 9.47
C LEU A 118 4.85 -1.23 8.98
N VAL A 119 4.71 -1.09 7.66
CA VAL A 119 3.51 -0.55 7.03
C VAL A 119 2.28 -1.43 7.32
N ALA A 120 2.42 -2.75 7.16
CA ALA A 120 1.34 -3.71 7.44
C ALA A 120 0.90 -3.67 8.90
N LEU A 121 1.86 -3.55 9.83
CA LEU A 121 1.59 -3.44 11.26
C LEU A 121 0.87 -2.12 11.59
N GLY A 122 1.38 -0.99 11.10
CA GLY A 122 0.79 0.33 11.37
C GLY A 122 -0.62 0.47 10.80
N ALA A 123 -0.80 0.13 9.51
CA ALA A 123 -2.12 0.18 8.88
C ALA A 123 -3.09 -0.85 9.48
N GLY A 124 -2.60 -2.05 9.83
CA GLY A 124 -3.40 -3.09 10.47
C GLY A 124 -3.84 -2.71 11.88
N ALA A 125 -2.96 -2.12 12.68
CA ALA A 125 -3.28 -1.63 14.03
C ALA A 125 -4.31 -0.49 13.99
N SER A 126 -4.10 0.50 13.11
CA SER A 126 -5.05 1.61 12.93
C SER A 126 -6.43 1.12 12.50
N TYR A 127 -6.47 0.19 11.55
CA TYR A 127 -7.72 -0.40 11.10
C TYR A 127 -8.41 -1.23 12.19
N GLY A 128 -7.66 -2.09 12.88
CA GLY A 128 -8.19 -2.95 13.95
C GLY A 128 -8.75 -2.13 15.12
N TYR A 129 -8.03 -1.08 15.54
CA TYR A 129 -8.51 -0.16 16.58
C TYR A 129 -9.80 0.55 16.14
N SER A 130 -9.86 1.05 14.91
CA SER A 130 -11.05 1.73 14.38
C SER A 130 -12.27 0.80 14.30
N VAL A 131 -12.05 -0.47 13.97
CA VAL A 131 -13.12 -1.49 14.00
C VAL A 131 -13.61 -1.68 15.45
N TYR A 132 -12.71 -1.80 16.42
CA TYR A 132 -13.08 -1.88 17.83
C TYR A 132 -13.88 -0.63 18.28
N ALA A 133 -13.41 0.57 17.95
CA ALA A 133 -14.08 1.83 18.28
C ALA A 133 -15.48 1.90 17.64
N LEU A 134 -15.63 1.40 16.40
CA LEU A 134 -16.94 1.32 15.74
C LEU A 134 -17.91 0.38 16.47
N PHE A 135 -17.45 -0.79 16.92
CA PHE A 135 -18.30 -1.69 17.73
C PHE A 135 -18.66 -1.06 19.07
N ALA A 136 -17.70 -0.42 19.76
CA ALA A 136 -17.97 0.29 21.00
C ALA A 136 -18.98 1.44 20.80
N MET A 137 -18.88 2.17 19.68
CA MET A 137 -19.82 3.23 19.32
C MET A 137 -21.25 2.70 19.10
N THR A 138 -21.42 1.52 18.48
CA THR A 138 -22.77 0.92 18.34
C THR A 138 -23.38 0.58 19.69
N ALA A 139 -22.58 0.10 20.65
CA ALA A 139 -23.04 -0.19 22.00
C ALA A 139 -23.44 1.12 22.75
N ALA A 140 -22.62 2.17 22.65
CA ALA A 140 -22.92 3.48 23.23
C ALA A 140 -24.20 4.08 22.65
N GLN A 141 -24.41 3.98 21.33
CA GLN A 141 -25.63 4.46 20.67
C GLN A 141 -26.88 3.71 21.16
N THR A 142 -26.77 2.40 21.37
CA THR A 142 -27.88 1.58 21.89
C THR A 142 -28.21 1.96 23.34
N ALA A 143 -27.20 2.36 24.13
CA ALA A 143 -27.36 2.85 25.49
C ALA A 143 -27.89 4.29 25.57
N GLY A 144 -27.94 5.01 24.45
CA GLY A 144 -28.36 6.43 24.40
C GLY A 144 -27.32 7.43 24.88
N ASP A 145 -26.07 7.00 25.05
CA ASP A 145 -24.94 7.85 25.48
C ASP A 145 -24.30 8.57 24.28
N MET A 146 -24.88 9.72 23.91
CA MET A 146 -24.43 10.52 22.76
C MET A 146 -23.05 11.14 22.98
N ASP A 147 -22.66 11.46 24.20
CA ASP A 147 -21.34 12.01 24.49
C ASP A 147 -20.25 10.98 24.19
N ARG A 148 -20.49 9.75 24.59
CA ARG A 148 -19.59 8.63 24.29
C ARG A 148 -19.54 8.28 22.80
N VAL A 149 -20.66 8.40 22.08
CA VAL A 149 -20.70 8.23 20.62
C VAL A 149 -19.82 9.26 19.92
N MET A 150 -19.89 10.52 20.31
CA MET A 150 -19.08 11.59 19.75
C MET A 150 -17.59 11.40 20.04
N GLU A 151 -17.23 11.02 21.26
CA GLU A 151 -15.85 10.72 21.64
C GLU A 151 -15.27 9.60 20.76
N LEU A 152 -15.95 8.46 20.65
CA LEU A 152 -15.52 7.32 19.86
C LEU A 152 -15.44 7.62 18.35
N MET A 153 -16.27 8.53 17.86
CA MET A 153 -16.23 8.96 16.46
C MET A 153 -14.95 9.75 16.14
N HIS A 154 -14.41 10.51 17.12
CA HIS A 154 -13.11 11.17 16.98
C HIS A 154 -11.91 10.21 17.09
N GLU A 155 -12.13 9.01 17.61
CA GLU A 155 -11.09 7.97 17.73
C GLU A 155 -10.96 7.08 16.47
N PHE A 156 -11.64 7.38 15.37
CA PHE A 156 -11.50 6.61 14.14
C PHE A 156 -10.20 6.94 13.42
N TYR A 157 -9.39 5.90 13.17
CA TYR A 157 -8.13 5.95 12.43
C TYR A 157 -8.23 5.27 11.06
N PHE A 158 -9.43 5.10 10.51
CA PHE A 158 -9.64 4.53 9.17
C PHE A 158 -8.89 5.30 8.09
N GLU A 159 -8.94 6.62 8.18
CA GLU A 159 -8.22 7.54 7.31
C GLU A 159 -6.71 7.34 7.40
N SER A 160 -6.17 7.24 8.62
CA SER A 160 -4.73 7.03 8.84
C SER A 160 -4.25 5.73 8.21
N ALA A 161 -5.01 4.63 8.35
CA ALA A 161 -4.70 3.36 7.72
C ALA A 161 -4.64 3.48 6.19
N ALA A 162 -5.63 4.12 5.57
CA ALA A 162 -5.69 4.33 4.13
C ALA A 162 -4.57 5.27 3.63
N MET A 163 -4.25 6.31 4.40
CA MET A 163 -3.21 7.27 4.08
C MET A 163 -1.82 6.63 4.13
N ILE A 164 -1.50 5.83 5.15
CA ILE A 164 -0.24 5.09 5.25
C ILE A 164 -0.03 4.24 4.00
N LEU A 165 -1.05 3.47 3.57
CA LEU A 165 -0.96 2.60 2.40
C LEU A 165 -0.80 3.39 1.09
N THR A 166 -1.48 4.52 0.97
CA THR A 166 -1.39 5.36 -0.22
C THR A 166 -0.03 6.04 -0.31
N LEU A 167 0.47 6.62 0.78
CA LEU A 167 1.78 7.28 0.82
C LEU A 167 2.93 6.32 0.53
N ILE A 168 2.89 5.11 1.08
CA ILE A 168 3.94 4.12 0.78
C ILE A 168 3.89 3.67 -0.68
N THR A 169 2.71 3.62 -1.30
CA THR A 169 2.56 3.31 -2.73
C THR A 169 3.17 4.42 -3.58
N VAL A 170 2.98 5.70 -3.21
CA VAL A 170 3.67 6.85 -3.84
C VAL A 170 5.18 6.71 -3.70
N GLY A 171 5.68 6.44 -2.48
CA GLY A 171 7.10 6.27 -2.21
C GLY A 171 7.74 5.18 -3.07
N LYS A 172 7.10 4.02 -3.17
CA LYS A 172 7.59 2.92 -4.02
C LYS A 172 7.54 3.24 -5.51
N MET A 173 6.56 4.02 -5.95
CA MET A 173 6.50 4.47 -7.34
C MET A 173 7.66 5.44 -7.65
N LEU A 174 7.95 6.37 -6.76
CA LEU A 174 9.08 7.30 -6.90
C LEU A 174 10.42 6.56 -6.89
N GLU A 175 10.58 5.59 -5.99
CA GLU A 175 11.75 4.72 -5.91
C GLU A 175 11.97 3.96 -7.24
N ALA A 176 10.93 3.33 -7.77
CA ALA A 176 11.00 2.62 -9.05
C ALA A 176 11.38 3.55 -10.21
N HIS A 177 10.81 4.75 -10.24
CA HIS A 177 11.14 5.76 -11.26
C HIS A 177 12.59 6.22 -11.18
N SER A 178 13.10 6.47 -9.98
CA SER A 178 14.50 6.89 -9.76
C SER A 178 15.48 5.79 -10.12
N LYS A 179 15.19 4.54 -9.74
CA LYS A 179 16.02 3.38 -10.11
C LYS A 179 16.08 3.16 -11.62
N GLY A 180 14.97 3.35 -12.33
CA GLY A 180 14.91 3.27 -13.79
C GLY A 180 15.86 4.25 -14.45
N LYS A 181 15.82 5.52 -14.07
CA LYS A 181 16.72 6.56 -14.63
C LYS A 181 18.19 6.29 -14.38
N THR A 182 18.54 5.79 -13.19
CA THR A 182 19.94 5.45 -12.87
C THR A 182 20.44 4.27 -13.71
N THR A 183 19.63 3.27 -13.93
CA THR A 183 19.97 2.11 -14.77
C THR A 183 20.18 2.51 -16.22
N ASP A 184 19.35 3.41 -16.76
CA ASP A 184 19.49 3.91 -18.13
C ASP A 184 20.76 4.74 -18.31
N ALA A 185 21.13 5.56 -17.33
CA ALA A 185 22.38 6.33 -17.33
C ALA A 185 23.60 5.40 -17.32
N LEU A 186 23.60 4.35 -16.48
CA LEU A 186 24.67 3.35 -16.44
C LEU A 186 24.80 2.59 -17.76
N LYS A 187 23.68 2.20 -18.38
CA LYS A 187 23.68 1.54 -19.71
C LYS A 187 24.26 2.44 -20.79
N SER A 188 23.97 3.73 -20.75
CA SER A 188 24.51 4.72 -21.69
C SER A 188 26.03 4.83 -21.54
N LEU A 189 26.54 4.84 -20.32
CA LEU A 189 27.99 4.87 -20.05
C LEU A 189 28.68 3.56 -20.49
N MET A 190 28.05 2.41 -20.26
CA MET A 190 28.60 1.12 -20.71
C MET A 190 28.67 1.01 -22.24
N LYS A 191 27.78 1.65 -23.00
CA LYS A 191 27.82 1.71 -24.45
C LYS A 191 28.95 2.58 -24.99
N LEU A 192 29.44 3.53 -24.19
CA LEU A 192 30.56 4.43 -24.55
C LEU A 192 31.93 3.85 -24.19
N ALA A 193 32.00 2.76 -23.40
CA ALA A 193 33.26 2.09 -23.11
C ALA A 193 33.80 1.40 -24.38
N PRO A 194 35.02 1.73 -24.85
CA PRO A 194 35.61 1.08 -25.99
C PRO A 194 35.87 -0.40 -25.67
N LYS A 195 35.63 -1.27 -26.65
CA LYS A 195 35.95 -2.70 -26.59
C LYS A 195 37.45 -2.91 -26.60
#